data_74634fea686f74ada398774da06a6681
#
_entry.id   74634fea686f74ada398774da06a6681
#
_cell.length_a   1.000
_cell.length_b   1.000
_cell.length_c   1.000
_cell.angle_alpha   90.00
_cell.angle_beta   90.00
_cell.angle_gamma   90.00
#
_symmetry.space_group_name_H-M   'P 1'
#
loop_
_entity.id
_entity.type
_entity.pdbx_description
1 polymer ?
#
loop_
_entity_poly.entity_id
_entity_poly.type
_entity_poly.pdbx_seq_one_letter_code
_entity_poly.pdbx_strand_id
1 'polypeptide(L)'
;MVSPGAHDGWLVGSSADAVAHSPAPCLLSPLTAGLDPHLATMACVLPVGDVNGSLRDAAAAQPPPDGTLAGVLAHDPFRRTGDLLAELGARGVHSIVNWPSVAPLSGELAAALEHSGFTYQREIDLLREARAGGFRVAAVVHTRDQLQVALELGPDRIVVTPGLTTADARERRRQGEATTALARSAQQRSGNPVWLHLHPGFAEWLEGSVPAGVVVLRHAAGSSGA
;
A
#
# COMPACT_ATOMS: atom_id res chain seq x y z
N MET A 1 -20.22 -9.07 -14.55
CA MET A 1 -19.86 -10.44 -14.07
C MET A 1 -18.39 -10.37 -13.66
N VAL A 2 -18.10 -10.47 -12.35
CA VAL A 2 -16.72 -10.51 -11.84
C VAL A 2 -16.10 -11.82 -12.32
N SER A 3 -14.93 -11.75 -12.98
CA SER A 3 -14.20 -12.94 -13.42
C SER A 3 -13.91 -13.84 -12.22
N PRO A 4 -14.18 -15.16 -12.31
CA PRO A 4 -13.87 -16.09 -11.22
C PRO A 4 -12.35 -16.18 -11.06
N GLY A 5 -11.81 -15.71 -9.93
CA GLY A 5 -10.40 -15.83 -9.58
C GLY A 5 -9.74 -14.61 -8.95
N ALA A 6 -10.39 -13.45 -8.92
CA ALA A 6 -9.89 -12.32 -8.12
C ALA A 6 -10.37 -12.48 -6.67
N HIS A 7 -9.44 -12.54 -5.72
CA HIS A 7 -9.76 -12.48 -4.30
C HIS A 7 -9.78 -11.01 -3.89
N ASP A 8 -10.83 -10.58 -3.19
CA ASP A 8 -10.90 -9.23 -2.64
C ASP A 8 -10.02 -9.15 -1.37
N GLY A 9 -9.28 -8.05 -1.26
CA GLY A 9 -8.56 -7.64 -0.09
C GLY A 9 -9.06 -6.27 0.38
N TRP A 10 -8.79 -5.90 1.62
CA TRP A 10 -9.36 -4.71 2.23
C TRP A 10 -8.30 -3.79 2.83
N LEU A 11 -8.38 -2.49 2.51
CA LEU A 11 -7.72 -1.44 3.25
C LEU A 11 -8.62 -1.10 4.45
N VAL A 12 -8.11 -1.33 5.66
CA VAL A 12 -8.89 -1.26 6.90
C VAL A 12 -8.32 -0.24 7.88
N GLY A 13 -9.21 0.34 8.69
CA GLY A 13 -8.88 1.37 9.67
C GLY A 13 -8.52 0.84 11.06
N SER A 14 -8.88 -0.40 11.37
CA SER A 14 -8.56 -0.99 12.68
C SER A 14 -8.22 -2.47 12.57
N SER A 15 -7.59 -3.01 13.62
CA SER A 15 -7.35 -4.44 13.72
C SER A 15 -8.68 -5.22 13.88
N ALA A 16 -9.69 -4.62 14.50
CA ALA A 16 -11.03 -5.22 14.59
C ALA A 16 -11.67 -5.38 13.20
N ASP A 17 -11.53 -4.37 12.31
CA ASP A 17 -12.00 -4.49 10.93
C ASP A 17 -11.20 -5.57 10.17
N ALA A 18 -9.89 -5.69 10.41
CA ALA A 18 -9.10 -6.76 9.82
C ALA A 18 -9.57 -8.15 10.27
N VAL A 19 -9.92 -8.31 11.54
CA VAL A 19 -10.54 -9.55 12.07
C VAL A 19 -11.90 -9.80 11.42
N ALA A 20 -12.75 -8.78 11.29
CA ALA A 20 -14.07 -8.91 10.68
C ALA A 20 -14.03 -9.33 9.21
N HIS A 21 -12.97 -8.95 8.48
CA HIS A 21 -12.76 -9.33 7.07
C HIS A 21 -11.95 -10.62 6.91
N SER A 22 -11.43 -11.22 8.01
CA SER A 22 -10.66 -12.47 7.93
C SER A 22 -11.55 -13.63 7.42
N PRO A 23 -11.02 -14.51 6.52
CA PRO A 23 -9.62 -14.66 6.13
C PRO A 23 -9.18 -13.83 4.92
N ALA A 24 -9.97 -12.85 4.47
CA ALA A 24 -9.56 -12.00 3.35
C ALA A 24 -8.26 -11.23 3.66
N PRO A 25 -7.40 -11.01 2.66
CA PRO A 25 -6.18 -10.23 2.82
C PRO A 25 -6.50 -8.79 3.24
N CYS A 26 -5.77 -8.26 4.25
CA CYS A 26 -5.98 -6.89 4.74
C CYS A 26 -4.70 -6.07 4.72
N LEU A 27 -4.84 -4.77 4.41
CA LEU A 27 -3.84 -3.73 4.65
C LEU A 27 -4.38 -2.80 5.74
N LEU A 28 -3.73 -2.83 6.90
CA LEU A 28 -4.07 -1.99 8.05
C LEU A 28 -3.36 -0.65 7.93
N SER A 29 -4.12 0.42 7.74
CA SER A 29 -3.62 1.78 7.73
C SER A 29 -4.71 2.73 8.25
N PRO A 30 -4.81 2.90 9.58
CA PRO A 30 -5.94 3.59 10.23
C PRO A 30 -6.21 4.97 9.66
N LEU A 31 -5.15 5.78 9.50
CA LEU A 31 -5.33 7.13 8.99
C LEU A 31 -5.85 7.13 7.54
N THR A 32 -5.20 6.36 6.64
CA THR A 32 -5.54 6.42 5.20
C THR A 32 -6.86 5.73 4.88
N ALA A 33 -7.28 4.73 5.65
CA ALA A 33 -8.57 4.08 5.47
C ALA A 33 -9.75 5.02 5.77
N GLY A 34 -9.56 6.01 6.65
CA GLY A 34 -10.57 7.01 7.00
C GLY A 34 -10.57 8.27 6.12
N LEU A 35 -9.62 8.41 5.19
CA LEU A 35 -9.50 9.55 4.30
C LEU A 35 -10.22 9.32 2.97
N ASP A 36 -10.59 10.44 2.32
CA ASP A 36 -10.91 10.41 0.88
C ASP A 36 -9.74 9.74 0.12
N PRO A 37 -10.00 8.86 -0.85
CA PRO A 37 -8.95 8.10 -1.55
C PRO A 37 -7.87 8.96 -2.21
N HIS A 38 -8.21 10.17 -2.68
CA HIS A 38 -7.22 11.10 -3.25
C HIS A 38 -6.31 11.66 -2.16
N LEU A 39 -6.88 12.02 -0.99
CA LEU A 39 -6.10 12.44 0.16
C LEU A 39 -5.26 11.30 0.73
N ALA A 40 -5.80 10.08 0.77
CA ALA A 40 -5.08 8.89 1.19
C ALA A 40 -3.80 8.64 0.37
N THR A 41 -3.87 8.84 -0.95
CA THR A 41 -2.71 8.73 -1.85
C THR A 41 -1.65 9.80 -1.54
N MET A 42 -2.07 11.00 -1.13
CA MET A 42 -1.18 12.11 -0.79
C MET A 42 -0.72 12.11 0.67
N ALA A 43 -1.22 11.20 1.50
CA ALA A 43 -0.90 11.14 2.94
C ALA A 43 0.59 10.85 3.22
N CYS A 44 1.36 10.40 2.23
CA CYS A 44 2.81 10.25 2.34
C CYS A 44 3.58 11.58 2.43
N VAL A 45 2.96 12.69 1.98
CA VAL A 45 3.61 14.02 1.90
C VAL A 45 2.78 15.15 2.51
N LEU A 46 1.47 14.95 2.69
CA LEU A 46 0.60 15.94 3.34
C LEU A 46 0.53 15.69 4.86
N PRO A 47 0.48 16.75 5.68
CA PRO A 47 0.39 16.64 7.14
C PRO A 47 -1.05 16.30 7.58
N VAL A 48 -1.62 15.22 7.09
CA VAL A 48 -3.00 14.78 7.37
C VAL A 48 -3.18 14.17 8.75
N GLY A 49 -2.08 13.83 9.43
CA GLY A 49 -2.07 13.25 10.77
C GLY A 49 -0.84 12.40 11.05
N ASP A 50 -0.81 11.78 12.23
CA ASP A 50 0.26 10.87 12.63
C ASP A 50 -0.02 9.46 12.11
N VAL A 51 0.47 9.14 10.90
CA VAL A 51 0.25 7.85 10.23
C VAL A 51 0.75 6.69 11.07
N ASN A 52 2.02 6.76 11.49
CA ASN A 52 2.65 5.67 12.23
C ASN A 52 2.15 5.58 13.69
N GLY A 53 1.79 6.71 14.30
CA GLY A 53 1.16 6.74 15.61
C GLY A 53 -0.21 6.06 15.59
N SER A 54 -1.06 6.39 14.61
CA SER A 54 -2.36 5.75 14.43
C SER A 54 -2.26 4.24 14.23
N LEU A 55 -1.27 3.78 13.45
CA LEU A 55 -1.01 2.36 13.25
C LEU A 55 -0.60 1.67 14.55
N ARG A 56 0.34 2.28 15.30
CA ARG A 56 0.81 1.79 16.59
C ARG A 56 -0.33 1.66 17.59
N ASP A 57 -1.20 2.66 17.66
CA ASP A 57 -2.32 2.70 18.58
C ASP A 57 -3.39 1.65 18.22
N ALA A 58 -3.66 1.45 16.93
CA ALA A 58 -4.54 0.38 16.47
C ALA A 58 -4.01 -1.02 16.82
N ALA A 59 -2.70 -1.26 16.62
CA ALA A 59 -2.05 -2.52 16.97
C ALA A 59 -1.99 -2.74 18.51
N ALA A 60 -1.89 -1.66 19.29
CA ALA A 60 -1.93 -1.73 20.75
C ALA A 60 -3.32 -2.04 21.28
N ALA A 61 -4.38 -1.51 20.64
CA ALA A 61 -5.76 -1.79 21.00
C ALA A 61 -6.12 -3.25 20.76
N GLN A 62 -5.67 -3.82 19.64
CA GLN A 62 -5.86 -5.21 19.27
C GLN A 62 -4.78 -5.65 18.28
N PRO A 63 -4.03 -6.74 18.53
CA PRO A 63 -3.10 -7.30 17.56
C PRO A 63 -3.81 -7.63 16.24
N PRO A 64 -3.24 -7.27 15.08
CA PRO A 64 -3.84 -7.62 13.80
C PRO A 64 -3.71 -9.12 13.52
N PRO A 65 -4.67 -9.71 12.77
CA PRO A 65 -4.59 -11.11 12.35
C PRO A 65 -3.33 -11.39 11.53
N ASP A 66 -2.87 -12.65 11.59
CA ASP A 66 -1.77 -13.11 10.74
C ASP A 66 -2.04 -12.85 9.26
N GLY A 67 -1.00 -12.38 8.56
CA GLY A 67 -1.11 -12.04 7.14
C GLY A 67 -1.59 -10.63 6.82
N THR A 68 -2.05 -9.86 7.83
CA THR A 68 -2.33 -8.43 7.68
C THR A 68 -1.04 -7.67 7.37
N LEU A 69 -1.06 -6.85 6.32
CA LEU A 69 0.02 -5.89 6.04
C LEU A 69 -0.18 -4.64 6.87
N ALA A 70 0.80 -4.23 7.65
CA ALA A 70 0.77 -2.96 8.38
C ALA A 70 1.42 -1.86 7.52
N GLY A 71 0.66 -0.81 7.22
CA GLY A 71 1.10 0.31 6.39
C GLY A 71 1.96 1.28 7.18
N VAL A 72 3.26 1.32 6.89
CA VAL A 72 4.24 2.18 7.56
C VAL A 72 4.69 3.31 6.64
N LEU A 73 4.57 4.54 7.12
CA LEU A 73 5.10 5.73 6.47
C LEU A 73 6.63 5.79 6.67
N ALA A 74 7.37 5.63 5.58
CA ALA A 74 8.84 5.62 5.61
C ALA A 74 9.46 6.99 5.91
N HIS A 75 8.73 8.07 5.61
CA HIS A 75 9.20 9.46 5.71
C HIS A 75 8.76 10.14 7.01
N ASP A 76 8.53 9.35 8.07
CA ASP A 76 8.17 9.89 9.40
C ASP A 76 9.36 10.67 9.98
N PRO A 77 9.24 11.99 10.20
CA PRO A 77 10.32 12.80 10.75
C PRO A 77 10.46 12.69 12.27
N PHE A 78 9.48 12.05 12.94
CA PHE A 78 9.40 12.05 14.41
C PHE A 78 9.83 10.73 15.04
N ARG A 79 9.96 9.66 14.24
CA ARG A 79 10.30 8.32 14.74
C ARG A 79 11.48 7.74 14.00
N ARG A 80 12.35 7.04 14.73
CA ARG A 80 13.38 6.19 14.13
C ARG A 80 12.71 4.90 13.64
N THR A 81 13.07 4.47 12.45
CA THR A 81 12.52 3.25 11.83
C THR A 81 12.66 2.02 12.74
N GLY A 82 13.86 1.79 13.29
CA GLY A 82 14.12 0.65 14.15
C GLY A 82 13.27 0.62 15.42
N ASP A 83 13.08 1.78 16.08
CA ASP A 83 12.25 1.89 17.28
C ASP A 83 10.77 1.59 16.95
N LEU A 84 10.27 2.15 15.83
CA LEU A 84 8.91 1.89 15.37
C LEU A 84 8.68 0.41 15.04
N LEU A 85 9.60 -0.21 14.30
CA LEU A 85 9.52 -1.62 13.95
C LEU A 85 9.55 -2.52 15.20
N ALA A 86 10.43 -2.23 16.16
CA ALA A 86 10.46 -2.96 17.43
C ALA A 86 9.14 -2.85 18.20
N GLU A 87 8.54 -1.65 18.25
CA GLU A 87 7.24 -1.44 18.88
C GLU A 87 6.11 -2.19 18.16
N LEU A 88 6.07 -2.18 16.84
CA LEU A 88 5.07 -2.89 16.04
C LEU A 88 5.20 -4.40 16.22
N GLY A 89 6.43 -4.93 16.19
CA GLY A 89 6.70 -6.35 16.43
C GLY A 89 6.24 -6.80 17.82
N ALA A 90 6.49 -6.00 18.86
CA ALA A 90 6.02 -6.29 20.22
C ALA A 90 4.48 -6.30 20.34
N ARG A 91 3.76 -5.71 19.39
CA ARG A 91 2.30 -5.68 19.30
C ARG A 91 1.70 -6.73 18.34
N GLY A 92 2.51 -7.70 17.90
CA GLY A 92 2.06 -8.79 17.03
C GLY A 92 1.92 -8.42 15.55
N VAL A 93 2.51 -7.31 15.10
CA VAL A 93 2.64 -7.03 13.68
C VAL A 93 3.76 -7.88 13.10
N HIS A 94 3.48 -8.64 12.04
CA HIS A 94 4.44 -9.55 11.41
C HIS A 94 4.73 -9.24 9.94
N SER A 95 4.01 -8.29 9.36
CA SER A 95 4.17 -7.94 7.94
C SER A 95 4.07 -6.44 7.74
N ILE A 96 5.02 -5.84 7.03
CA ILE A 96 5.14 -4.40 6.80
C ILE A 96 4.98 -4.10 5.31
N VAL A 97 4.35 -2.98 4.99
CA VAL A 97 4.29 -2.41 3.64
C VAL A 97 4.57 -0.90 3.71
N ASN A 98 5.29 -0.36 2.72
CA ASN A 98 5.52 1.08 2.57
C ASN A 98 4.22 1.79 2.14
N TRP A 99 3.34 2.06 3.10
CA TRP A 99 2.05 2.68 2.87
C TRP A 99 1.71 3.70 3.97
N PRO A 100 1.28 4.94 3.62
CA PRO A 100 1.19 5.51 2.27
C PRO A 100 2.57 5.70 1.62
N SER A 101 2.63 5.65 0.28
CA SER A 101 3.88 5.60 -0.48
C SER A 101 4.02 6.78 -1.44
N VAL A 102 5.25 7.23 -1.67
CA VAL A 102 5.57 8.20 -2.73
C VAL A 102 5.58 7.56 -4.13
N ALA A 103 5.49 6.25 -4.23
CA ALA A 103 5.54 5.52 -5.50
C ALA A 103 4.60 6.07 -6.59
N PRO A 104 3.31 6.44 -6.31
CA PRO A 104 2.39 6.95 -7.31
C PRO A 104 2.63 8.41 -7.70
N LEU A 105 3.54 9.12 -7.03
CA LEU A 105 3.84 10.51 -7.34
C LEU A 105 4.74 10.60 -8.58
N SER A 106 4.51 11.58 -9.43
CA SER A 106 5.24 11.72 -10.70
C SER A 106 5.43 13.19 -11.08
N GLY A 107 6.22 13.43 -12.14
CA GLY A 107 6.44 14.76 -12.71
C GLY A 107 7.19 15.70 -11.77
N GLU A 108 6.88 17.00 -11.86
CA GLU A 108 7.54 18.06 -11.07
C GLU A 108 7.36 17.88 -9.55
N LEU A 109 6.20 17.37 -9.13
CA LEU A 109 5.95 17.07 -7.71
C LEU A 109 6.94 16.03 -7.19
N ALA A 110 7.10 14.91 -7.88
CA ALA A 110 8.05 13.88 -7.47
C ALA A 110 9.49 14.42 -7.42
N ALA A 111 9.90 15.16 -8.45
CA ALA A 111 11.24 15.78 -8.50
C ALA A 111 11.48 16.75 -7.33
N ALA A 112 10.49 17.59 -6.98
CA ALA A 112 10.59 18.50 -5.83
C ALA A 112 10.70 17.75 -4.49
N LEU A 113 9.94 16.67 -4.34
CA LEU A 113 9.94 15.84 -3.15
C LEU A 113 11.26 15.07 -2.99
N GLU A 114 11.84 14.56 -4.07
CA GLU A 114 13.15 13.91 -4.05
C GLU A 114 14.25 14.83 -3.52
N HIS A 115 14.26 16.11 -3.92
CA HIS A 115 15.17 17.12 -3.39
C HIS A 115 15.01 17.34 -1.88
N SER A 116 13.82 17.08 -1.35
CA SER A 116 13.50 17.18 0.09
C SER A 116 13.68 15.85 0.85
N GLY A 117 14.22 14.83 0.18
CA GLY A 117 14.47 13.52 0.80
C GLY A 117 13.28 12.56 0.83
N PHE A 118 12.15 12.92 0.18
CA PHE A 118 11.01 12.02 0.01
C PHE A 118 11.25 11.13 -1.21
N THR A 119 12.03 10.09 -1.05
CA THR A 119 12.46 9.21 -2.14
C THR A 119 11.88 7.81 -2.01
N TYR A 120 11.64 7.15 -3.14
CA TYR A 120 11.26 5.75 -3.14
C TYR A 120 12.36 4.85 -2.55
N GLN A 121 13.64 5.25 -2.69
CA GLN A 121 14.76 4.51 -2.10
C GLN A 121 14.65 4.44 -0.56
N ARG A 122 14.23 5.51 0.11
CA ARG A 122 14.02 5.50 1.56
C ARG A 122 12.91 4.52 1.99
N GLU A 123 11.89 4.34 1.16
CA GLU A 123 10.86 3.33 1.40
C GLU A 123 11.42 1.90 1.26
N ILE A 124 12.26 1.68 0.27
CA ILE A 124 12.96 0.39 0.12
C ILE A 124 13.91 0.14 1.29
N ASP A 125 14.58 1.16 1.81
CA ASP A 125 15.46 1.04 2.98
C ASP A 125 14.67 0.69 4.26
N LEU A 126 13.47 1.27 4.45
CA LEU A 126 12.53 0.86 5.49
C LEU A 126 12.20 -0.65 5.37
N LEU A 127 11.82 -1.09 4.17
CA LEU A 127 11.47 -2.50 3.96
C LEU A 127 12.66 -3.44 4.16
N ARG A 128 13.86 -3.01 3.81
CA ARG A 128 15.10 -3.76 4.05
C ARG A 128 15.38 -3.91 5.55
N GLU A 129 15.22 -2.81 6.31
CA GLU A 129 15.37 -2.82 7.77
C GLU A 129 14.30 -3.71 8.43
N ALA A 130 13.04 -3.60 8.01
CA ALA A 130 11.96 -4.46 8.49
C ALA A 130 12.26 -5.95 8.24
N ARG A 131 12.74 -6.30 7.04
CA ARG A 131 13.11 -7.68 6.70
C ARG A 131 14.26 -8.19 7.56
N ALA A 132 15.27 -7.37 7.79
CA ALA A 132 16.39 -7.72 8.69
C ALA A 132 15.90 -7.92 10.14
N GLY A 133 14.85 -7.22 10.55
CA GLY A 133 14.16 -7.39 11.83
C GLY A 133 13.19 -8.58 11.90
N GLY A 134 13.10 -9.40 10.84
CA GLY A 134 12.28 -10.63 10.82
C GLY A 134 10.84 -10.43 10.34
N PHE A 135 10.48 -9.26 9.86
CA PHE A 135 9.16 -9.03 9.27
C PHE A 135 9.07 -9.59 7.85
N ARG A 136 7.90 -10.07 7.47
CA ARG A 136 7.54 -10.19 6.06
C ARG A 136 7.32 -8.80 5.48
N VAL A 137 7.70 -8.60 4.22
CA VAL A 137 7.60 -7.28 3.60
C VAL A 137 6.81 -7.31 2.30
N ALA A 138 6.02 -6.26 2.09
CA ALA A 138 5.37 -5.99 0.83
C ALA A 138 5.84 -4.65 0.27
N ALA A 139 6.04 -4.57 -1.04
CA ALA A 139 6.48 -3.32 -1.68
C ALA A 139 5.38 -2.74 -2.56
N VAL A 140 5.05 -1.46 -2.33
CA VAL A 140 4.19 -0.68 -3.22
C VAL A 140 5.00 -0.24 -4.44
N VAL A 141 4.44 -0.43 -5.63
CA VAL A 141 5.07 -0.03 -6.89
C VAL A 141 4.06 0.62 -7.83
N HIS A 142 4.50 1.60 -8.61
CA HIS A 142 3.71 2.28 -9.63
C HIS A 142 4.37 2.20 -11.02
N THR A 143 5.69 2.08 -11.09
CA THR A 143 6.45 2.04 -12.34
C THR A 143 7.23 0.73 -12.50
N ARG A 144 7.72 0.48 -13.73
CA ARG A 144 8.58 -0.68 -14.00
C ARG A 144 9.93 -0.58 -13.28
N ASP A 145 10.48 0.61 -13.15
CA ASP A 145 11.75 0.85 -12.47
C ASP A 145 11.61 0.57 -10.97
N GLN A 146 10.50 1.05 -10.36
CA GLN A 146 10.19 0.72 -8.97
C GLN A 146 9.96 -0.79 -8.77
N LEU A 147 9.29 -1.46 -9.72
CA LEU A 147 9.15 -2.92 -9.67
C LEU A 147 10.52 -3.61 -9.73
N GLN A 148 11.44 -3.14 -10.57
CA GLN A 148 12.79 -3.71 -10.63
C GLN A 148 13.52 -3.59 -9.29
N VAL A 149 13.52 -2.38 -8.71
CA VAL A 149 14.13 -2.12 -7.39
C VAL A 149 13.47 -2.96 -6.28
N ALA A 150 12.14 -3.07 -6.31
CA ALA A 150 11.41 -3.90 -5.35
C ALA A 150 11.78 -5.39 -5.48
N LEU A 151 11.91 -5.91 -6.71
CA LEU A 151 12.28 -7.32 -6.93
C LEU A 151 13.68 -7.65 -6.42
N GLU A 152 14.61 -6.71 -6.42
CA GLU A 152 15.94 -6.88 -5.83
C GLU A 152 15.92 -7.03 -4.31
N LEU A 153 14.93 -6.41 -3.65
CA LEU A 153 14.66 -6.64 -2.24
C LEU A 153 14.10 -8.05 -1.99
N GLY A 154 13.39 -8.63 -2.94
CA GLY A 154 12.71 -9.92 -2.83
C GLY A 154 11.54 -9.90 -1.85
N PRO A 155 10.54 -9.00 -2.01
CA PRO A 155 9.44 -8.87 -1.08
C PRO A 155 8.52 -10.10 -1.12
N ASP A 156 7.85 -10.39 -0.02
CA ASP A 156 6.89 -11.49 0.08
C ASP A 156 5.60 -11.20 -0.71
N ARG A 157 5.32 -9.91 -0.99
CA ARG A 157 4.19 -9.44 -1.81
C ARG A 157 4.55 -8.17 -2.56
N ILE A 158 3.86 -7.93 -3.67
CA ILE A 158 3.92 -6.67 -4.40
C ILE A 158 2.53 -6.05 -4.43
N VAL A 159 2.44 -4.77 -4.10
CA VAL A 159 1.22 -3.97 -4.20
C VAL A 159 1.37 -2.99 -5.36
N VAL A 160 0.68 -3.25 -6.44
CA VAL A 160 0.65 -2.34 -7.60
C VAL A 160 -0.41 -1.28 -7.38
N THR A 161 -0.05 -0.01 -7.52
CA THR A 161 -0.97 1.12 -7.37
C THR A 161 -1.01 1.97 -8.63
N PRO A 162 -2.18 2.51 -9.03
CA PRO A 162 -2.26 3.52 -10.07
C PRO A 162 -1.64 4.84 -9.59
N GLY A 163 -1.31 5.73 -10.53
CA GLY A 163 -0.85 7.08 -10.21
C GLY A 163 -1.93 7.96 -9.60
N LEU A 164 -1.60 9.24 -9.45
CA LEU A 164 -2.59 10.24 -9.08
C LEU A 164 -3.66 10.37 -10.18
N THR A 165 -4.90 10.55 -9.77
CA THR A 165 -5.98 10.75 -10.73
C THR A 165 -5.89 12.12 -11.41
N THR A 166 -6.32 12.17 -12.64
CA THR A 166 -6.43 13.38 -13.45
C THR A 166 -7.86 13.55 -13.96
N ALA A 167 -8.26 14.78 -14.32
CA ALA A 167 -9.54 15.03 -14.96
C ALA A 167 -9.63 14.46 -16.39
N ASP A 168 -8.48 14.24 -17.06
CA ASP A 168 -8.42 13.69 -18.41
C ASP A 168 -8.74 12.18 -18.42
N ALA A 169 -9.88 11.81 -18.98
CA ALA A 169 -10.34 10.43 -19.09
C ALA A 169 -9.41 9.54 -19.93
N ARG A 170 -8.75 10.11 -20.96
CA ARG A 170 -7.78 9.35 -21.79
C ARG A 170 -6.54 9.00 -21.00
N GLU A 171 -6.07 9.97 -20.19
CA GLU A 171 -4.92 9.75 -19.32
C GLU A 171 -5.24 8.72 -18.24
N ARG A 172 -6.40 8.83 -17.56
CA ARG A 172 -6.84 7.81 -16.58
C ARG A 172 -6.90 6.41 -17.18
N ARG A 173 -7.44 6.29 -18.41
CA ARG A 173 -7.48 5.00 -19.12
C ARG A 173 -6.07 4.46 -19.37
N ARG A 174 -5.14 5.28 -19.90
CA ARG A 174 -3.74 4.88 -20.11
C ARG A 174 -3.07 4.41 -18.84
N GLN A 175 -3.27 5.14 -17.73
CA GLN A 175 -2.74 4.78 -16.42
C GLN A 175 -3.35 3.46 -15.90
N GLY A 176 -4.64 3.22 -16.07
CA GLY A 176 -5.30 1.96 -15.73
C GLY A 176 -4.74 0.78 -16.53
N GLU A 177 -4.58 0.94 -17.84
CA GLU A 177 -3.98 -0.07 -18.73
C GLU A 177 -2.51 -0.35 -18.33
N ALA A 178 -1.73 0.70 -18.04
CA ALA A 178 -0.33 0.57 -17.58
C ALA A 178 -0.25 -0.14 -16.22
N THR A 179 -1.14 0.19 -15.29
CA THR A 179 -1.23 -0.44 -13.97
C THR A 179 -1.53 -1.95 -14.09
N THR A 180 -2.47 -2.32 -14.95
CA THR A 180 -2.80 -3.72 -15.22
C THR A 180 -1.62 -4.47 -15.86
N ALA A 181 -0.93 -3.84 -16.81
CA ALA A 181 0.27 -4.41 -17.44
C ALA A 181 1.41 -4.59 -16.42
N LEU A 182 1.56 -3.64 -15.50
CA LEU A 182 2.54 -3.73 -14.42
C LEU A 182 2.21 -4.88 -13.46
N ALA A 183 0.94 -5.07 -13.09
CA ALA A 183 0.50 -6.18 -12.24
C ALA A 183 0.80 -7.53 -12.88
N ARG A 184 0.56 -7.70 -14.19
CA ARG A 184 0.95 -8.91 -14.93
C ARG A 184 2.47 -9.14 -14.92
N SER A 185 3.24 -8.08 -15.14
CA SER A 185 4.71 -8.16 -15.11
C SER A 185 5.22 -8.55 -13.72
N ALA A 186 4.64 -7.95 -12.67
CA ALA A 186 4.97 -8.29 -11.29
C ALA A 186 4.68 -9.76 -10.98
N GLN A 187 3.53 -10.28 -11.41
CA GLN A 187 3.12 -11.67 -11.24
C GLN A 187 4.07 -12.66 -11.92
N GLN A 188 4.48 -12.34 -13.15
CA GLN A 188 5.39 -13.18 -13.94
C GLN A 188 6.81 -13.21 -13.37
N ARG A 189 7.25 -12.11 -12.75
CA ARG A 189 8.64 -11.91 -12.34
C ARG A 189 8.91 -12.22 -10.87
N SER A 190 7.94 -11.99 -9.97
CA SER A 190 8.15 -12.17 -8.55
C SER A 190 7.95 -13.59 -8.07
N GLY A 191 7.06 -14.36 -8.71
CA GLY A 191 6.58 -15.65 -8.18
C GLY A 191 5.74 -15.52 -6.89
N ASN A 192 5.58 -14.32 -6.35
CA ASN A 192 4.89 -14.01 -5.11
C ASN A 192 3.51 -13.41 -5.36
N PRO A 193 2.60 -13.43 -4.37
CA PRO A 193 1.28 -12.81 -4.50
C PRO A 193 1.37 -11.33 -4.89
N VAL A 194 0.58 -10.94 -5.87
CA VAL A 194 0.45 -9.55 -6.32
C VAL A 194 -0.92 -9.02 -5.92
N TRP A 195 -0.94 -7.83 -5.34
CA TRP A 195 -2.14 -7.09 -5.03
C TRP A 195 -2.24 -5.88 -5.94
N LEU A 196 -3.44 -5.57 -6.37
CA LEU A 196 -3.75 -4.38 -7.15
C LEU A 196 -4.62 -3.45 -6.31
N HIS A 197 -4.09 -2.29 -5.96
CA HIS A 197 -4.85 -1.25 -5.27
C HIS A 197 -5.91 -0.67 -6.20
N LEU A 198 -7.18 -0.92 -5.89
CA LEU A 198 -8.31 -0.39 -6.63
C LEU A 198 -8.66 1.02 -6.11
N HIS A 199 -7.97 2.01 -6.65
CA HIS A 199 -8.33 3.39 -6.37
C HIS A 199 -9.63 3.75 -7.10
N PRO A 200 -10.66 4.34 -6.43
CA PRO A 200 -11.97 4.62 -7.04
C PRO A 200 -11.91 5.43 -8.34
N GLY A 201 -10.95 6.36 -8.44
CA GLY A 201 -10.74 7.15 -9.67
C GLY A 201 -10.31 6.34 -10.90
N PHE A 202 -9.97 5.06 -10.75
CA PHE A 202 -9.57 4.15 -11.82
C PHE A 202 -10.45 2.89 -11.90
N ALA A 203 -11.47 2.75 -11.05
CA ALA A 203 -12.28 1.54 -10.95
C ALA A 203 -12.85 1.09 -12.30
N GLU A 204 -13.36 2.04 -13.11
CA GLU A 204 -13.91 1.79 -14.44
C GLU A 204 -12.96 1.04 -15.37
N TRP A 205 -11.65 1.30 -15.28
CA TRP A 205 -10.65 0.68 -16.16
C TRP A 205 -9.95 -0.52 -15.53
N LEU A 206 -9.90 -0.59 -14.20
CA LEU A 206 -9.20 -1.65 -13.47
C LEU A 206 -10.08 -2.88 -13.25
N GLU A 207 -11.34 -2.71 -12.84
CA GLU A 207 -12.20 -3.83 -12.43
C GLU A 207 -12.40 -4.90 -13.53
N GLY A 208 -12.50 -4.48 -14.80
CA GLY A 208 -12.68 -5.39 -15.93
C GLY A 208 -11.39 -6.02 -16.47
N SER A 209 -10.22 -5.60 -15.97
CA SER A 209 -8.91 -5.96 -16.56
C SER A 209 -7.92 -6.56 -15.56
N VAL A 210 -8.35 -6.84 -14.33
CA VAL A 210 -7.50 -7.47 -13.30
C VAL A 210 -7.00 -8.83 -13.77
N PRO A 211 -5.68 -9.09 -13.74
CA PRO A 211 -5.15 -10.40 -14.10
C PRO A 211 -5.63 -11.49 -13.15
N ALA A 212 -5.83 -12.71 -13.67
CA ALA A 212 -6.19 -13.85 -12.83
C ALA A 212 -5.14 -14.10 -11.73
N GLY A 213 -5.58 -14.37 -10.51
CA GLY A 213 -4.71 -14.63 -9.36
C GLY A 213 -4.15 -13.38 -8.68
N VAL A 214 -4.51 -12.17 -9.16
CA VAL A 214 -4.20 -10.91 -8.47
C VAL A 214 -5.29 -10.61 -7.44
N VAL A 215 -4.88 -10.24 -6.23
CA VAL A 215 -5.78 -9.77 -5.18
C VAL A 215 -6.15 -8.31 -5.45
N VAL A 216 -7.44 -7.99 -5.43
CA VAL A 216 -7.91 -6.60 -5.57
C VAL A 216 -8.06 -5.98 -4.19
N LEU A 217 -7.18 -5.03 -3.86
CA LEU A 217 -7.23 -4.30 -2.60
C LEU A 217 -8.23 -3.14 -2.72
N ARG A 218 -9.35 -3.23 -1.99
CA ARG A 218 -10.42 -2.24 -1.95
C ARG A 218 -10.39 -1.45 -0.65
N HIS A 219 -10.87 -0.22 -0.69
CA HIS A 219 -11.18 0.49 0.55
C HIS A 219 -12.39 -0.17 1.22
N ALA A 220 -12.25 -0.55 2.49
CA ALA A 220 -13.41 -0.95 3.28
C ALA A 220 -14.38 0.24 3.31
N ALA A 221 -15.66 -0.01 3.05
CA ALA A 221 -16.66 1.03 3.15
C ALA A 221 -16.57 1.60 4.57
N GLY A 222 -16.17 2.86 4.69
CA GLY A 222 -16.08 3.51 5.98
C GLY A 222 -17.42 3.39 6.68
N SER A 223 -17.41 2.95 7.92
CA SER A 223 -18.46 3.30 8.85
C SER A 223 -18.42 4.82 8.92
N SER A 224 -19.16 5.48 8.02
CA SER A 224 -19.49 6.89 8.17
C SER A 224 -20.21 6.99 9.49
N GLY A 225 -19.41 7.32 10.53
CA GLY A 225 -19.93 7.62 11.85
C GLY A 225 -20.94 8.76 11.70
N ALA A 226 -22.13 8.44 12.11
CA ALA A 226 -23.18 9.41 12.37
C ALA A 226 -22.74 10.38 13.46
#